data_1b9a37338309abeef1e72a733b3f0910
#
_entry.id   1b9a37338309abeef1e72a733b3f0910
#
_cell.length_a   1.000
_cell.length_b   1.000
_cell.length_c   1.000
_cell.angle_alpha   90.00
_cell.angle_beta   90.00
_cell.angle_gamma   90.00
#
_symmetry.space_group_name_H-M   'P 1'
#
loop_
_entity.id
_entity.type
_entity.pdbx_description
1 polymer ?
#
loop_
_entity_poly.entity_id
_entity_poly.type
_entity_poly.pdbx_seq_one_letter_code
_entity_poly.pdbx_strand_id
1 'polypeptide(L)'
;MIQVNAMGDACPIPVVKTLNALRELAGPGTVQTLVDNQTAVQNLNRLAESKGCTVQTEQLSEKQYQVTITVGEGAELPESADGICTVPSAAKPDNTVVVISADHMGEGDEALGKVLLKGFLFALTQQETLPKTILFYNGGASITCEGSASLEDLQQLKELGVEILTCGTCLNHYCLTEKLRVGEVTNMYVIAEKQLQATLVIRP
;
A
#
# COMPACT_ATOMS: atom_id res chain seq x y z
N MET A 1 -2.85 24.64 9.50
CA MET A 1 -3.79 24.16 8.46
C MET A 1 -3.00 23.80 7.22
N ILE A 2 -3.14 22.56 6.73
CA ILE A 2 -2.46 22.06 5.53
C ILE A 2 -3.52 21.81 4.45
N GLN A 3 -3.22 22.20 3.21
CA GLN A 3 -4.09 21.97 2.05
C GLN A 3 -3.48 20.90 1.14
N VAL A 4 -4.30 19.91 0.77
CA VAL A 4 -3.92 18.78 -0.10
C VAL A 4 -4.76 18.83 -1.36
N ASN A 5 -4.11 18.82 -2.51
CA ASN A 5 -4.80 18.66 -3.79
C ASN A 5 -4.67 17.20 -4.26
N ALA A 6 -5.79 16.52 -4.33
CA ALA A 6 -5.92 15.13 -4.79
C ALA A 6 -6.97 15.01 -5.90
N MET A 7 -7.17 16.08 -6.68
CA MET A 7 -8.02 16.10 -7.86
C MET A 7 -7.41 15.23 -8.95
N GLY A 8 -8.20 14.31 -9.52
CA GLY A 8 -7.73 13.37 -10.56
C GLY A 8 -6.94 12.17 -10.05
N ASP A 9 -6.68 12.09 -8.77
CA ASP A 9 -5.95 10.98 -8.18
C ASP A 9 -6.85 9.74 -8.02
N ALA A 10 -6.33 8.57 -8.42
CA ALA A 10 -6.99 7.30 -8.19
C ALA A 10 -6.77 6.82 -6.74
N CYS A 11 -7.71 6.00 -6.22
CA CYS A 11 -7.50 5.31 -4.94
C CYS A 11 -6.22 4.44 -5.02
N PRO A 12 -5.35 4.42 -3.97
CA PRO A 12 -5.53 5.02 -2.64
C PRO A 12 -4.88 6.41 -2.47
N ILE A 13 -4.39 7.06 -3.53
CA ILE A 13 -3.55 8.26 -3.48
C ILE A 13 -4.16 9.40 -2.63
N PRO A 14 -5.47 9.75 -2.75
CA PRO A 14 -6.06 10.80 -1.92
C PRO A 14 -5.94 10.51 -0.42
N VAL A 15 -6.15 9.25 -0.03
CA VAL A 15 -6.07 8.81 1.38
C VAL A 15 -4.63 8.94 1.90
N VAL A 16 -3.65 8.49 1.10
CA VAL A 16 -2.23 8.55 1.46
C VAL A 16 -1.73 10.00 1.59
N LYS A 17 -2.05 10.86 0.61
CA LYS A 17 -1.70 12.29 0.67
C LYS A 17 -2.27 12.96 1.92
N THR A 18 -3.53 12.66 2.25
CA THR A 18 -4.19 13.22 3.43
C THR A 18 -3.58 12.69 4.72
N LEU A 19 -3.27 11.38 4.79
CA LEU A 19 -2.61 10.77 5.94
C LEU A 19 -1.23 11.39 6.20
N ASN A 20 -0.44 11.59 5.17
CA ASN A 20 0.88 12.23 5.29
C ASN A 20 0.75 13.68 5.79
N ALA A 21 -0.22 14.44 5.27
CA ALA A 21 -0.50 15.78 5.76
C ALA A 21 -0.98 15.82 7.22
N LEU A 22 -1.75 14.80 7.66
CA LEU A 22 -2.14 14.67 9.07
C LEU A 22 -0.92 14.39 9.97
N ARG A 23 0.04 13.58 9.51
CA ARG A 23 1.31 13.33 10.23
C ARG A 23 2.17 14.59 10.34
N GLU A 24 2.21 15.43 9.29
CA GLU A 24 2.97 16.68 9.29
C GLU A 24 2.42 17.74 10.29
N LEU A 25 1.15 17.63 10.70
CA LEU A 25 0.57 18.55 11.68
C LEU A 25 1.27 18.48 13.05
N ALA A 26 1.84 17.35 13.44
CA ALA A 26 2.55 17.13 14.71
C ALA A 26 1.76 17.61 15.96
N GLY A 27 0.41 17.66 15.88
CA GLY A 27 -0.47 18.13 16.96
C GLY A 27 -1.86 18.56 16.46
N PRO A 28 -2.67 19.22 17.32
CA PRO A 28 -4.00 19.69 16.93
C PRO A 28 -3.94 20.61 15.72
N GLY A 29 -4.83 20.38 14.76
CA GLY A 29 -4.85 21.19 13.53
C GLY A 29 -5.83 20.66 12.51
N THR A 30 -5.79 21.21 11.30
CA THR A 30 -6.77 20.91 10.25
C THR A 30 -6.06 20.62 8.93
N VAL A 31 -6.50 19.56 8.26
CA VAL A 31 -6.12 19.23 6.88
C VAL A 31 -7.34 19.35 5.99
N GLN A 32 -7.21 20.09 4.90
CA GLN A 32 -8.23 20.23 3.85
C GLN A 32 -7.78 19.51 2.60
N THR A 33 -8.55 18.53 2.16
CA THR A 33 -8.25 17.75 0.94
C THR A 33 -9.30 18.00 -0.12
N LEU A 34 -8.86 18.38 -1.33
CA LEU A 34 -9.71 18.51 -2.51
C LEU A 34 -9.69 17.21 -3.30
N VAL A 35 -10.89 16.70 -3.64
CA VAL A 35 -11.08 15.49 -4.45
C VAL A 35 -12.23 15.70 -5.46
N ASP A 36 -12.28 14.85 -6.51
CA ASP A 36 -13.21 14.99 -7.63
C ASP A 36 -14.33 13.95 -7.67
N ASN A 37 -14.36 13.02 -6.71
CA ASN A 37 -15.35 11.94 -6.70
C ASN A 37 -15.81 11.56 -5.29
N GLN A 38 -17.03 11.03 -5.20
CA GLN A 38 -17.65 10.64 -3.93
C GLN A 38 -16.95 9.47 -3.24
N THR A 39 -16.33 8.57 -4.00
CA THR A 39 -15.59 7.42 -3.42
C THR A 39 -14.39 7.93 -2.61
N ALA A 40 -13.67 8.91 -3.13
CA ALA A 40 -12.58 9.54 -2.39
C ALA A 40 -13.09 10.24 -1.11
N VAL A 41 -14.23 10.96 -1.19
CA VAL A 41 -14.87 11.55 0.00
C VAL A 41 -15.17 10.50 1.07
N GLN A 42 -15.82 9.39 0.69
CA GLN A 42 -16.15 8.31 1.63
C GLN A 42 -14.90 7.70 2.27
N ASN A 43 -13.83 7.50 1.49
CA ASN A 43 -12.58 6.95 1.99
C ASN A 43 -11.88 7.91 2.96
N LEU A 44 -11.92 9.21 2.71
CA LEU A 44 -11.39 10.23 3.62
C LEU A 44 -12.21 10.34 4.92
N ASN A 45 -13.54 10.21 4.84
CA ASN A 45 -14.40 10.17 6.02
C ASN A 45 -14.06 8.96 6.91
N ARG A 46 -13.91 7.76 6.30
CA ARG A 46 -13.49 6.55 7.03
C ARG A 46 -12.09 6.70 7.64
N LEU A 47 -11.17 7.35 6.93
CA LEU A 47 -9.84 7.65 7.47
C LEU A 47 -9.97 8.51 8.74
N ALA A 48 -10.75 9.60 8.70
CA ALA A 48 -10.95 10.50 9.83
C ALA A 48 -11.56 9.75 11.03
N GLU A 49 -12.61 8.96 10.81
CA GLU A 49 -13.26 8.13 11.82
C GLU A 49 -12.29 7.14 12.46
N SER A 50 -11.46 6.45 11.65
CA SER A 50 -10.47 5.48 12.14
C SER A 50 -9.38 6.11 13.00
N LYS A 51 -9.14 7.41 12.86
CA LYS A 51 -8.15 8.18 13.63
C LYS A 51 -8.77 9.02 14.74
N GLY A 52 -10.07 8.88 15.01
CA GLY A 52 -10.77 9.66 16.03
C GLY A 52 -10.85 11.16 15.73
N CYS A 53 -10.71 11.54 14.47
CA CYS A 53 -10.76 12.93 14.02
C CYS A 53 -12.17 13.33 13.63
N THR A 54 -12.50 14.63 13.75
CA THR A 54 -13.74 15.18 13.19
C THR A 54 -13.57 15.47 11.71
N VAL A 55 -14.63 15.21 10.93
CA VAL A 55 -14.61 15.43 9.49
C VAL A 55 -15.82 16.27 9.06
N GLN A 56 -15.59 17.20 8.13
CA GLN A 56 -16.60 17.97 7.45
C GLN A 56 -16.37 17.88 5.94
N THR A 57 -17.45 17.68 5.18
CA THR A 57 -17.39 17.59 3.72
C THR A 57 -18.26 18.67 3.12
N GLU A 58 -17.69 19.43 2.19
CA GLU A 58 -18.37 20.46 1.41
C GLU A 58 -18.23 20.16 -0.07
N GLN A 59 -19.35 20.25 -0.81
CA GLN A 59 -19.34 20.16 -2.27
C GLN A 59 -19.19 21.54 -2.86
N LEU A 60 -18.05 21.83 -3.50
CA LEU A 60 -17.75 23.12 -4.10
C LEU A 60 -18.32 23.24 -5.52
N SER A 61 -18.44 22.13 -6.25
CA SER A 61 -19.04 22.02 -7.58
C SER A 61 -19.50 20.59 -7.89
N GLU A 62 -20.06 20.33 -9.07
CA GLU A 62 -20.53 18.98 -9.46
C GLU A 62 -19.45 17.88 -9.34
N LYS A 63 -18.17 18.24 -9.54
CA LYS A 63 -17.02 17.31 -9.50
C LYS A 63 -15.89 17.84 -8.62
N GLN A 64 -16.22 18.57 -7.56
CA GLN A 64 -15.20 19.06 -6.64
C GLN A 64 -15.75 19.08 -5.22
N TYR A 65 -15.08 18.33 -4.36
CA TYR A 65 -15.41 18.19 -2.95
C TYR A 65 -14.21 18.62 -2.11
N GLN A 66 -14.48 19.30 -1.02
CA GLN A 66 -13.49 19.62 0.00
C GLN A 66 -13.80 18.79 1.26
N VAL A 67 -12.88 17.99 1.68
CA VAL A 67 -12.95 17.23 2.93
C VAL A 67 -12.01 17.87 3.93
N THR A 68 -12.56 18.37 5.02
CA THR A 68 -11.83 19.02 6.11
C THR A 68 -11.77 18.09 7.30
N ILE A 69 -10.57 17.63 7.65
CA ILE A 69 -10.31 16.74 8.80
C ILE A 69 -9.65 17.57 9.88
N THR A 70 -10.25 17.59 11.08
CA THR A 70 -9.74 18.31 12.23
C THR A 70 -9.27 17.33 13.31
N VAL A 71 -8.01 17.46 13.67
CA VAL A 71 -7.36 16.73 14.76
C VAL A 71 -7.59 17.50 16.05
N GLY A 72 -8.32 16.92 17.02
CA GLY A 72 -8.58 17.49 18.33
C GLY A 72 -7.39 17.31 19.30
N GLU A 73 -7.45 17.98 20.46
CA GLU A 73 -6.52 17.71 21.57
C GLU A 73 -6.75 16.29 22.10
N GLY A 74 -5.74 15.42 21.99
CA GLY A 74 -5.82 14.01 22.43
C GLY A 74 -6.19 12.99 21.34
N ALA A 75 -6.30 13.38 20.09
CA ALA A 75 -6.34 12.41 18.99
C ALA A 75 -4.94 11.78 18.82
N GLU A 76 -4.84 10.48 19.06
CA GLU A 76 -3.60 9.72 18.82
C GLU A 76 -3.36 9.60 17.31
N LEU A 77 -2.71 10.59 16.74
CA LEU A 77 -2.00 10.38 15.48
C LEU A 77 -0.83 9.46 15.81
N PRO A 78 -0.55 8.42 15.05
CA PRO A 78 0.61 7.58 15.30
C PRO A 78 1.86 8.44 15.17
N GLU A 79 2.43 8.79 16.33
CA GLU A 79 3.81 9.26 16.41
C GLU A 79 4.72 8.12 15.94
N SER A 80 5.79 8.47 15.26
CA SER A 80 6.90 7.56 14.97
C SER A 80 7.17 6.66 16.18
N ALA A 81 7.28 5.36 15.90
CA ALA A 81 7.43 4.29 16.88
C ALA A 81 8.60 4.52 17.87
N ASP A 82 8.33 5.21 19.00
CA ASP A 82 9.15 5.22 20.19
C ASP A 82 8.26 5.42 21.43
N GLY A 83 7.46 4.43 21.76
CA GLY A 83 6.59 4.50 22.93
C GLY A 83 5.97 3.14 23.25
N ILE A 84 6.81 2.18 23.61
CA ILE A 84 6.44 0.81 23.97
C ILE A 84 5.80 0.79 25.34
N CYS A 85 4.52 0.39 25.42
CA CYS A 85 4.02 -0.33 26.56
C CYS A 85 4.41 -1.79 26.42
N THR A 86 5.46 -2.19 27.13
CA THR A 86 5.97 -3.55 27.23
C THR A 86 4.96 -4.46 27.93
N VAL A 87 4.34 -5.36 27.16
CA VAL A 87 3.95 -6.69 27.67
C VAL A 87 4.97 -7.66 27.10
N PRO A 88 5.64 -8.49 27.90
CA PRO A 88 6.61 -9.46 27.38
C PRO A 88 5.85 -10.65 26.79
N SER A 89 5.40 -10.50 25.57
CA SER A 89 5.17 -11.62 24.69
C SER A 89 6.44 -11.77 23.85
N ALA A 90 7.05 -12.97 23.84
CA ALA A 90 8.12 -13.28 22.92
C ALA A 90 7.54 -13.16 21.50
N ALA A 91 7.55 -11.94 20.97
CA ALA A 91 7.13 -11.64 19.62
C ALA A 91 8.09 -12.39 18.71
N LYS A 92 7.58 -13.41 18.01
CA LYS A 92 8.29 -13.94 16.84
C LYS A 92 8.59 -12.74 15.95
N PRO A 93 9.83 -12.65 15.41
CA PRO A 93 10.17 -11.55 14.51
C PRO A 93 9.12 -11.49 13.41
N ASP A 94 8.62 -10.31 13.13
CA ASP A 94 7.62 -10.12 12.08
C ASP A 94 8.20 -10.59 10.74
N ASN A 95 7.70 -11.70 10.25
CA ASN A 95 8.09 -12.30 8.97
C ASN A 95 6.85 -12.39 8.08
N THR A 96 6.30 -11.22 7.74
CA THR A 96 5.19 -11.12 6.81
C THR A 96 5.68 -11.36 5.39
N VAL A 97 5.02 -12.27 4.69
CA VAL A 97 5.27 -12.61 3.29
C VAL A 97 4.04 -12.26 2.46
N VAL A 98 4.23 -11.47 1.40
CA VAL A 98 3.18 -11.19 0.41
C VAL A 98 3.38 -12.08 -0.80
N VAL A 99 2.31 -12.67 -1.31
CA VAL A 99 2.35 -13.60 -2.45
C VAL A 99 1.48 -13.07 -3.58
N ILE A 100 2.09 -12.74 -4.70
CA ILE A 100 1.44 -12.26 -5.92
C ILE A 100 1.48 -13.38 -6.97
N SER A 101 0.33 -14.04 -7.18
CA SER A 101 0.21 -15.19 -8.08
C SER A 101 -0.46 -14.88 -9.42
N ALA A 102 -1.05 -13.68 -9.55
CA ALA A 102 -1.70 -13.20 -10.75
C ALA A 102 -1.24 -11.78 -11.10
N ASP A 103 -1.51 -11.31 -12.30
CA ASP A 103 -1.28 -9.93 -12.72
C ASP A 103 -2.41 -8.97 -12.32
N HIS A 104 -3.38 -9.48 -11.56
CA HIS A 104 -4.54 -8.76 -11.04
C HIS A 104 -4.92 -9.26 -9.65
N MET A 105 -5.71 -8.49 -8.93
CA MET A 105 -6.19 -8.78 -7.58
C MET A 105 -7.67 -9.20 -7.63
N GLY A 106 -7.98 -10.35 -7.02
CA GLY A 106 -9.34 -10.92 -6.98
C GLY A 106 -9.74 -11.63 -8.28
N GLU A 107 -10.96 -12.22 -8.28
CA GLU A 107 -11.46 -13.08 -9.37
C GLU A 107 -12.65 -12.42 -10.14
N GLY A 108 -12.79 -11.11 -10.05
CA GLY A 108 -13.85 -10.36 -10.71
C GLY A 108 -13.44 -9.83 -12.09
N ASP A 109 -13.72 -8.54 -12.31
CA ASP A 109 -13.29 -7.84 -13.52
C ASP A 109 -11.76 -7.69 -13.55
N GLU A 110 -11.14 -8.19 -14.62
CA GLU A 110 -9.67 -8.21 -14.76
C GLU A 110 -9.08 -6.80 -14.84
N ALA A 111 -9.74 -5.86 -15.52
CA ALA A 111 -9.25 -4.50 -15.66
C ALA A 111 -9.27 -3.79 -14.27
N LEU A 112 -10.34 -3.98 -13.51
CA LEU A 112 -10.41 -3.51 -12.13
C LEU A 112 -9.35 -4.19 -11.26
N GLY A 113 -9.16 -5.51 -11.39
CA GLY A 113 -8.17 -6.27 -10.64
C GLY A 113 -6.74 -5.77 -10.85
N LYS A 114 -6.38 -5.35 -12.06
CA LYS A 114 -5.06 -4.72 -12.36
C LYS A 114 -4.89 -3.38 -11.65
N VAL A 115 -5.93 -2.55 -11.63
CA VAL A 115 -5.92 -1.28 -10.88
C VAL A 115 -5.79 -1.53 -9.38
N LEU A 116 -6.50 -2.53 -8.85
CA LEU A 116 -6.45 -2.88 -7.44
C LEU A 116 -5.07 -3.41 -7.04
N LEU A 117 -4.45 -4.27 -7.85
CA LEU A 117 -3.10 -4.78 -7.56
C LEU A 117 -2.05 -3.67 -7.54
N LYS A 118 -2.09 -2.74 -8.52
CA LYS A 118 -1.21 -1.56 -8.50
C LYS A 118 -1.44 -0.72 -7.24
N GLY A 119 -2.71 -0.45 -6.90
CA GLY A 119 -3.06 0.29 -5.69
C GLY A 119 -2.59 -0.40 -4.41
N PHE A 120 -2.66 -1.73 -4.35
CA PHE A 120 -2.16 -2.53 -3.23
C PHE A 120 -0.63 -2.40 -3.07
N LEU A 121 0.13 -2.58 -4.16
CA LEU A 121 1.60 -2.45 -4.13
C LEU A 121 2.04 -1.03 -3.74
N PHE A 122 1.38 -0.01 -4.28
CA PHE A 122 1.60 1.37 -3.85
C PHE A 122 1.26 1.56 -2.36
N ALA A 123 0.14 1.04 -1.89
CA ALA A 123 -0.23 1.15 -0.47
C ALA A 123 0.77 0.49 0.46
N LEU A 124 1.43 -0.61 0.04
CA LEU A 124 2.51 -1.24 0.81
C LEU A 124 3.69 -0.28 1.02
N THR A 125 4.06 0.53 0.02
CA THR A 125 5.17 1.49 0.16
C THR A 125 4.92 2.57 1.22
N GLN A 126 3.65 2.74 1.63
CA GLN A 126 3.20 3.77 2.57
C GLN A 126 2.90 3.23 3.98
N GLN A 127 3.10 1.92 4.19
CA GLN A 127 2.90 1.31 5.52
C GLN A 127 4.12 1.55 6.41
N GLU A 128 3.88 1.67 7.71
CA GLU A 128 4.94 1.74 8.73
C GLU A 128 5.67 0.40 8.88
N THR A 129 4.91 -0.70 8.79
CA THR A 129 5.46 -2.07 8.82
C THR A 129 5.41 -2.67 7.43
N LEU A 130 6.58 -2.92 6.86
CA LEU A 130 6.70 -3.50 5.52
C LEU A 130 6.75 -5.04 5.59
N PRO A 131 6.26 -5.74 4.55
CA PRO A 131 6.51 -7.17 4.44
C PRO A 131 8.02 -7.43 4.30
N LYS A 132 8.48 -8.54 4.83
CA LYS A 132 9.89 -8.94 4.70
C LYS A 132 10.22 -9.41 3.29
N THR A 133 9.28 -10.13 2.68
CA THR A 133 9.46 -10.71 1.34
C THR A 133 8.17 -10.59 0.52
N ILE A 134 8.30 -10.28 -0.76
CA ILE A 134 7.22 -10.38 -1.74
C ILE A 134 7.61 -11.44 -2.78
N LEU A 135 6.75 -12.44 -2.95
CA LEU A 135 6.94 -13.58 -3.85
C LEU A 135 6.05 -13.42 -5.08
N PHE A 136 6.64 -13.56 -6.26
CA PHE A 136 5.94 -13.48 -7.53
C PHE A 136 6.04 -14.80 -8.28
N TYR A 137 4.91 -15.39 -8.65
CA TYR A 137 4.86 -16.59 -9.49
C TYR A 137 3.62 -16.62 -10.38
N ASN A 138 3.55 -17.59 -11.31
CA ASN A 138 2.50 -17.66 -12.32
C ASN A 138 2.33 -16.32 -13.06
N GLY A 139 1.12 -15.83 -13.30
CA GLY A 139 0.85 -14.54 -13.95
C GLY A 139 1.47 -13.34 -13.21
N GLY A 140 1.62 -13.43 -11.89
CA GLY A 140 2.28 -12.41 -11.06
C GLY A 140 3.74 -12.15 -11.43
N ALA A 141 4.44 -13.10 -12.08
CA ALA A 141 5.81 -12.90 -12.53
C ALA A 141 5.96 -11.71 -13.49
N SER A 142 4.92 -11.34 -14.23
CA SER A 142 4.93 -10.20 -15.14
C SER A 142 5.04 -8.85 -14.41
N ILE A 143 4.63 -8.78 -13.15
CA ILE A 143 4.60 -7.55 -12.36
C ILE A 143 6.01 -7.02 -12.06
N THR A 144 7.01 -7.89 -11.99
CA THR A 144 8.42 -7.52 -11.76
C THR A 144 9.19 -7.24 -13.06
N CYS A 145 8.51 -7.34 -14.21
CA CYS A 145 9.13 -7.28 -15.54
C CYS A 145 8.84 -5.96 -16.25
N GLU A 146 9.61 -5.71 -17.30
CA GLU A 146 9.45 -4.57 -18.21
C GLU A 146 8.01 -4.43 -18.72
N GLY A 147 7.48 -3.20 -18.66
CA GLY A 147 6.10 -2.88 -19.04
C GLY A 147 5.11 -2.93 -17.89
N SER A 148 5.50 -3.40 -16.70
CA SER A 148 4.65 -3.36 -15.54
C SER A 148 4.49 -1.93 -15.00
N ALA A 149 3.25 -1.53 -14.70
CA ALA A 149 2.93 -0.24 -14.09
C ALA A 149 3.39 -0.12 -12.63
N SER A 150 3.80 -1.23 -11.99
CA SER A 150 4.17 -1.28 -10.57
C SER A 150 5.68 -1.29 -10.33
N LEU A 151 6.51 -1.14 -11.37
CA LEU A 151 7.97 -1.23 -11.22
C LEU A 151 8.55 -0.19 -10.27
N GLU A 152 8.04 1.05 -10.30
CA GLU A 152 8.49 2.13 -9.43
C GLU A 152 8.17 1.80 -7.95
N ASP A 153 6.95 1.31 -7.67
CA ASP A 153 6.53 0.92 -6.32
C ASP A 153 7.39 -0.25 -5.80
N LEU A 154 7.67 -1.24 -6.65
CA LEU A 154 8.51 -2.39 -6.30
C LEU A 154 9.97 -1.97 -6.08
N GLN A 155 10.49 -1.05 -6.89
CA GLN A 155 11.84 -0.52 -6.69
C GLN A 155 11.95 0.20 -5.34
N GLN A 156 10.96 1.02 -5.00
CA GLN A 156 10.88 1.69 -3.70
C GLN A 156 10.83 0.68 -2.55
N LEU A 157 9.99 -0.35 -2.64
CA LEU A 157 9.93 -1.41 -1.62
C LEU A 157 11.28 -2.12 -1.45
N LYS A 158 11.97 -2.41 -2.55
CA LYS A 158 13.32 -3.00 -2.52
C LYS A 158 14.34 -2.08 -1.83
N GLU A 159 14.31 -0.79 -2.11
CA GLU A 159 15.18 0.22 -1.47
C GLU A 159 14.90 0.35 0.03
N LEU A 160 13.64 0.13 0.44
CA LEU A 160 13.22 0.07 1.85
C LEU A 160 13.57 -1.27 2.54
N GLY A 161 14.25 -2.20 1.84
CA GLY A 161 14.74 -3.45 2.39
C GLY A 161 13.81 -4.65 2.22
N VAL A 162 12.73 -4.52 1.45
CA VAL A 162 11.85 -5.66 1.13
C VAL A 162 12.52 -6.58 0.12
N GLU A 163 12.61 -7.87 0.42
CA GLU A 163 13.11 -8.89 -0.50
C GLU A 163 12.07 -9.19 -1.58
N ILE A 164 12.42 -9.05 -2.85
CA ILE A 164 11.54 -9.29 -3.99
C ILE A 164 12.05 -10.48 -4.79
N LEU A 165 11.25 -11.56 -4.85
CA LEU A 165 11.63 -12.82 -5.47
C LEU A 165 10.62 -13.24 -6.52
N THR A 166 11.11 -13.55 -7.74
CA THR A 166 10.29 -13.99 -8.87
C THR A 166 10.66 -15.41 -9.30
N CYS A 167 9.66 -16.25 -9.47
CA CYS A 167 9.83 -17.65 -9.89
C CYS A 167 10.47 -17.77 -11.27
N GLY A 168 11.66 -18.35 -11.36
CA GLY A 168 12.39 -18.54 -12.61
C GLY A 168 11.66 -19.43 -13.63
N THR A 169 10.96 -20.48 -13.17
CA THR A 169 10.12 -21.31 -14.03
C THR A 169 9.00 -20.48 -14.73
N CYS A 170 8.39 -19.55 -13.99
CA CYS A 170 7.34 -18.68 -14.53
C CYS A 170 7.92 -17.66 -15.51
N LEU A 171 9.05 -17.03 -15.16
CA LEU A 171 9.76 -16.13 -16.08
C LEU A 171 10.10 -16.82 -17.41
N ASN A 172 10.60 -18.05 -17.34
CA ASN A 172 10.93 -18.83 -18.51
C ASN A 172 9.68 -19.19 -19.34
N HIS A 173 8.62 -19.65 -18.67
CA HIS A 173 7.35 -20.03 -19.32
C HIS A 173 6.72 -18.87 -20.11
N TYR A 174 6.74 -17.66 -19.53
CA TYR A 174 6.18 -16.45 -20.15
C TYR A 174 7.19 -15.67 -21.02
N CYS A 175 8.40 -16.21 -21.27
CA CYS A 175 9.47 -15.55 -22.03
C CYS A 175 9.84 -14.17 -21.45
N LEU A 176 9.90 -14.06 -20.10
CA LEU A 176 10.16 -12.84 -19.34
C LEU A 176 11.53 -12.80 -18.70
N THR A 177 12.37 -13.82 -18.82
CA THR A 177 13.66 -13.92 -18.13
C THR A 177 14.54 -12.70 -18.36
N GLU A 178 14.69 -12.24 -19.60
CA GLU A 178 15.49 -11.06 -19.95
C GLU A 178 14.78 -9.72 -19.63
N LYS A 179 13.50 -9.79 -19.26
CA LYS A 179 12.66 -8.63 -18.97
C LYS A 179 12.53 -8.33 -17.48
N LEU A 180 13.09 -9.15 -16.61
CA LEU A 180 13.10 -8.89 -15.16
C LEU A 180 13.79 -7.55 -14.88
N ARG A 181 13.14 -6.66 -14.13
CA ARG A 181 13.64 -5.32 -13.81
C ARG A 181 13.82 -5.10 -12.31
N VAL A 182 13.02 -5.77 -11.48
CA VAL A 182 13.08 -5.59 -10.03
C VAL A 182 13.10 -6.95 -9.34
N GLY A 183 13.95 -7.08 -8.31
CA GLY A 183 14.09 -8.29 -7.51
C GLY A 183 15.07 -9.30 -8.10
N GLU A 184 14.95 -10.54 -7.63
CA GLU A 184 15.84 -11.64 -7.98
C GLU A 184 15.05 -12.86 -8.43
N VAL A 185 15.70 -13.70 -9.23
CA VAL A 185 15.11 -14.97 -9.66
C VAL A 185 15.22 -16.00 -8.55
N THR A 186 14.12 -16.69 -8.29
CA THR A 186 14.07 -17.77 -7.30
C THR A 186 13.42 -19.03 -7.86
N ASN A 187 13.35 -20.07 -7.05
CA ASN A 187 12.75 -21.36 -7.36
C ASN A 187 11.62 -21.72 -6.40
N MET A 188 10.85 -22.78 -6.73
CA MET A 188 9.69 -23.20 -5.93
C MET A 188 10.08 -23.70 -4.52
N TYR A 189 11.26 -24.25 -4.34
CA TYR A 189 11.74 -24.67 -3.02
C TYR A 189 11.85 -23.46 -2.07
N VAL A 190 12.53 -22.41 -2.50
CA VAL A 190 12.67 -21.17 -1.72
C VAL A 190 11.32 -20.49 -1.50
N ILE A 191 10.42 -20.46 -2.53
CA ILE A 191 9.07 -19.94 -2.39
C ILE A 191 8.29 -20.67 -1.30
N ALA A 192 8.36 -22.00 -1.27
CA ALA A 192 7.72 -22.81 -0.23
C ALA A 192 8.33 -22.56 1.15
N GLU A 193 9.66 -22.54 1.24
CA GLU A 193 10.38 -22.29 2.47
C GLU A 193 10.01 -20.93 3.09
N LYS A 194 10.01 -19.84 2.30
CA LYS A 194 9.63 -18.51 2.75
C LYS A 194 8.21 -18.47 3.29
N GLN A 195 7.24 -19.15 2.63
CA GLN A 195 5.87 -19.21 3.08
C GLN A 195 5.72 -20.05 4.37
N LEU A 196 6.46 -21.16 4.51
CA LEU A 196 6.40 -21.99 5.72
C LEU A 196 7.02 -21.32 6.93
N GLN A 197 8.04 -20.48 6.72
CA GLN A 197 8.70 -19.71 7.78
C GLN A 197 7.98 -18.39 8.12
N ALA A 198 7.01 -17.99 7.32
CA ALA A 198 6.28 -16.76 7.55
C ALA A 198 5.43 -16.80 8.82
N THR A 199 5.38 -15.70 9.54
CA THR A 199 4.42 -15.49 10.63
C THR A 199 3.05 -15.11 10.11
N LEU A 200 3.01 -14.45 8.95
CA LEU A 200 1.81 -14.05 8.22
C LEU A 200 2.05 -14.17 6.71
N VAL A 201 1.11 -14.77 5.98
CA VAL A 201 1.10 -14.80 4.52
C VAL A 201 -0.11 -14.03 4.01
N ILE A 202 0.13 -13.01 3.20
CA ILE A 202 -0.91 -12.19 2.56
C ILE A 202 -0.95 -12.56 1.08
N ARG A 203 -2.16 -12.85 0.58
CA ARG A 203 -2.43 -13.08 -0.84
C ARG A 203 -3.56 -12.14 -1.26
N PRO A 204 -3.25 -11.07 -1.97
CA PRO A 204 -4.26 -10.11 -2.42
C PRO A 204 -5.12 -10.65 -3.57
#